data_e3839ad82b25235eca1ec84a157ff979
#
_entry.id   e3839ad82b25235eca1ec84a157ff979
#
_cell.length_a   1.000
_cell.length_b   1.000
_cell.length_c   1.000
_cell.angle_alpha   90.00
_cell.angle_beta   90.00
_cell.angle_gamma   90.00
#
_symmetry.space_group_name_H-M   'P 1'
#
loop_
_entity.id
_entity.type
_entity.pdbx_description
1 polymer ?
#
loop_
_entity_poly.entity_id
_entity_poly.type
_entity_poly.pdbx_seq_one_letter_code
_entity_poly.pdbx_strand_id
1 'polypeptide(L)'
;PAEVVKAPKSPKRLPSILDTDQMQQLLATPASGWHEIRDKAMLELFYSSGLRLSELVGANLESVDEAAGTITVLGKGGKVRLIPVGRLALSAIAAWRDVRDDLPVSRRVADANALFISERGHRISVASVAARLKHWAKKQGLGHRLHPHLLRHSFASHVLESSGDLRAVQEMLGHADISTTQIYTHLDFQRLAEVYDSAHPRARKQSSKPITTGRSVDD
;
A
#
# COMPACT_ATOMS: atom_id res chain seq x y z
N PRO A 1 -18.23 -46.63 -28.84
CA PRO A 1 -18.35 -45.65 -27.78
C PRO A 1 -17.08 -44.81 -27.76
N ALA A 2 -17.19 -43.53 -28.07
CA ALA A 2 -16.05 -42.61 -28.06
C ALA A 2 -15.80 -42.15 -26.60
N GLU A 3 -14.64 -42.50 -26.09
CA GLU A 3 -14.17 -41.99 -24.79
C GLU A 3 -13.91 -40.49 -24.90
N VAL A 4 -14.62 -39.71 -24.08
CA VAL A 4 -14.41 -38.28 -23.96
C VAL A 4 -13.13 -38.05 -23.16
N VAL A 5 -12.03 -37.82 -23.88
CA VAL A 5 -10.76 -37.40 -23.28
C VAL A 5 -10.94 -36.02 -22.69
N LYS A 6 -11.03 -35.93 -21.35
CA LYS A 6 -11.02 -34.63 -20.63
C LYS A 6 -9.68 -33.94 -20.85
N ALA A 7 -9.71 -32.76 -21.46
CA ALA A 7 -8.53 -31.92 -21.62
C ALA A 7 -7.85 -31.68 -20.26
N PRO A 8 -6.52 -31.75 -20.18
CA PRO A 8 -5.79 -31.49 -18.94
C PRO A 8 -6.08 -30.06 -18.47
N LYS A 9 -6.49 -29.93 -17.19
CA LYS A 9 -6.68 -28.61 -16.56
C LYS A 9 -5.34 -27.87 -16.62
N SER A 10 -5.34 -26.73 -17.29
CA SER A 10 -4.18 -25.82 -17.30
C SER A 10 -3.70 -25.60 -15.85
N PRO A 11 -2.38 -25.69 -15.58
CA PRO A 11 -1.89 -25.47 -14.24
C PRO A 11 -2.31 -24.07 -13.79
N LYS A 12 -2.96 -23.98 -12.62
CA LYS A 12 -3.25 -22.69 -11.99
C LYS A 12 -1.92 -21.98 -11.81
N ARG A 13 -1.63 -21.00 -12.66
CA ARG A 13 -0.50 -20.08 -12.42
C ARG A 13 -0.75 -19.42 -11.08
N LEU A 14 0.13 -19.69 -10.12
CA LEU A 14 0.19 -18.93 -8.88
C LEU A 14 0.23 -17.45 -9.28
N PRO A 15 -0.57 -16.57 -8.63
CA PRO A 15 -0.50 -15.15 -8.91
C PRO A 15 0.95 -14.70 -8.72
N SER A 16 1.52 -14.07 -9.74
CA SER A 16 2.89 -13.56 -9.67
C SER A 16 2.91 -12.46 -8.64
N ILE A 17 3.57 -12.70 -7.51
CA ILE A 17 3.84 -11.71 -6.47
C ILE A 17 5.05 -10.91 -6.96
N LEU A 18 5.11 -9.62 -6.67
CA LEU A 18 6.36 -8.88 -6.76
C LEU A 18 7.16 -9.23 -5.50
N ASP A 19 8.39 -9.66 -5.68
CA ASP A 19 9.29 -9.86 -4.55
C ASP A 19 9.68 -8.53 -3.88
N THR A 20 10.36 -8.60 -2.74
CA THR A 20 10.71 -7.41 -1.95
C THR A 20 11.60 -6.45 -2.73
N ASP A 21 12.55 -6.96 -3.52
CA ASP A 21 13.48 -6.13 -4.29
C ASP A 21 12.77 -5.43 -5.47
N GLN A 22 11.92 -6.15 -6.19
CA GLN A 22 11.06 -5.58 -7.23
C GLN A 22 10.14 -4.51 -6.67
N MET A 23 9.58 -4.73 -5.50
CA MET A 23 8.74 -3.77 -4.82
C MET A 23 9.53 -2.54 -4.39
N GLN A 24 10.72 -2.71 -3.83
CA GLN A 24 11.61 -1.60 -3.48
C GLN A 24 12.00 -0.79 -4.72
N GLN A 25 12.37 -1.44 -5.82
CA GLN A 25 12.70 -0.77 -7.08
C GLN A 25 11.51 0.02 -7.61
N LEU A 26 10.31 -0.55 -7.61
CA LEU A 26 9.08 0.14 -8.01
C LEU A 26 8.86 1.42 -7.20
N LEU A 27 8.99 1.32 -5.87
CA LEU A 27 8.74 2.42 -4.94
C LEU A 27 9.90 3.41 -4.83
N ALA A 28 11.13 3.03 -5.19
CA ALA A 28 12.27 3.94 -5.24
C ALA A 28 12.24 4.88 -6.44
N THR A 29 11.39 4.62 -7.43
CA THR A 29 11.29 5.44 -8.64
C THR A 29 11.01 6.90 -8.30
N PRO A 30 11.83 7.83 -8.80
CA PRO A 30 11.57 9.24 -8.61
C PRO A 30 10.24 9.65 -9.23
N ALA A 31 9.50 10.49 -8.50
CA ALA A 31 8.24 11.08 -8.96
C ALA A 31 8.50 12.52 -9.38
N SER A 32 8.01 12.91 -10.56
CA SER A 32 8.08 14.27 -11.07
C SER A 32 6.69 14.80 -11.38
N GLY A 33 6.43 16.04 -10.93
CA GLY A 33 5.12 16.67 -11.06
C GLY A 33 4.05 16.04 -10.18
N TRP A 34 2.99 16.78 -9.99
CA TRP A 34 1.97 16.45 -9.00
C TRP A 34 1.25 15.11 -9.21
N HIS A 35 1.07 14.69 -10.47
CA HIS A 35 0.44 13.39 -10.77
C HIS A 35 1.28 12.22 -10.23
N GLU A 36 2.59 12.26 -10.44
CA GLU A 36 3.46 11.16 -10.01
C GLU A 36 3.70 11.19 -8.50
N ILE A 37 3.72 12.38 -7.87
CA ILE A 37 3.79 12.50 -6.40
C ILE A 37 2.54 11.88 -5.76
N ARG A 38 1.35 12.19 -6.28
CA ARG A 38 0.10 11.54 -5.86
C ARG A 38 0.14 10.03 -6.06
N ASP A 39 0.55 9.59 -7.24
CA ASP A 39 0.57 8.17 -7.60
C ASP A 39 1.55 7.40 -6.73
N LYS A 40 2.70 8.00 -6.39
CA LYS A 40 3.68 7.43 -5.47
C LYS A 40 3.07 7.28 -4.07
N ALA A 41 2.36 8.30 -3.58
CA ALA A 41 1.65 8.20 -2.30
C ALA A 41 0.60 7.07 -2.31
N MET A 42 -0.14 6.88 -3.40
CA MET A 42 -1.07 5.77 -3.55
C MET A 42 -0.35 4.41 -3.54
N LEU A 43 0.75 4.26 -4.26
CA LEU A 43 1.55 3.02 -4.32
C LEU A 43 2.13 2.66 -2.96
N GLU A 44 2.75 3.64 -2.28
CA GLU A 44 3.29 3.47 -0.94
C GLU A 44 2.20 3.05 0.05
N LEU A 45 1.04 3.69 0.00
CA LEU A 45 -0.07 3.37 0.89
C LEU A 45 -0.66 1.98 0.60
N PHE A 46 -0.83 1.59 -0.68
CA PHE A 46 -1.26 0.25 -1.04
C PHE A 46 -0.35 -0.82 -0.48
N TYR A 47 0.94 -0.66 -0.69
CA TYR A 47 1.91 -1.65 -0.25
C TYR A 47 2.13 -1.63 1.27
N SER A 48 2.09 -0.45 1.88
CA SER A 48 2.27 -0.31 3.33
C SER A 48 1.10 -0.89 4.14
N SER A 49 -0.13 -0.76 3.65
CA SER A 49 -1.33 -1.03 4.44
C SER A 49 -2.23 -2.11 3.85
N GLY A 50 -1.88 -2.66 2.71
CA GLY A 50 -2.66 -3.71 2.06
C GLY A 50 -4.12 -3.34 1.77
N LEU A 51 -4.41 -2.07 1.49
CA LEU A 51 -5.76 -1.56 1.27
C LEU A 51 -6.46 -2.22 0.08
N ARG A 52 -7.79 -2.30 0.14
CA ARG A 52 -8.60 -2.54 -1.06
C ARG A 52 -8.64 -1.26 -1.90
N LEU A 53 -8.81 -1.42 -3.22
CA LEU A 53 -8.91 -0.28 -4.11
C LEU A 53 -10.04 0.70 -3.72
N SER A 54 -11.20 0.18 -3.32
CA SER A 54 -12.32 1.00 -2.83
C SER A 54 -11.99 1.76 -1.54
N GLU A 55 -11.21 1.16 -0.65
CA GLU A 55 -10.77 1.78 0.61
C GLU A 55 -9.79 2.93 0.34
N LEU A 56 -8.83 2.73 -0.57
CA LEU A 56 -7.93 3.81 -0.98
C LEU A 56 -8.69 4.97 -1.63
N VAL A 57 -9.59 4.67 -2.55
CA VAL A 57 -10.41 5.71 -3.23
C VAL A 57 -11.31 6.42 -2.23
N GLY A 58 -11.88 5.70 -1.25
CA GLY A 58 -12.76 6.25 -0.21
C GLY A 58 -12.03 7.04 0.88
N ALA A 59 -10.69 6.99 0.96
CA ALA A 59 -9.93 7.65 2.01
C ALA A 59 -10.08 9.18 1.96
N ASN A 60 -10.23 9.78 3.14
CA ASN A 60 -10.26 11.22 3.36
C ASN A 60 -8.94 11.71 3.96
N LEU A 61 -8.72 13.01 3.96
CA LEU A 61 -7.57 13.64 4.62
C LEU A 61 -7.50 13.26 6.11
N GLU A 62 -8.64 13.27 6.78
CA GLU A 62 -8.80 12.89 8.19
C GLU A 62 -8.66 11.39 8.46
N SER A 63 -8.72 10.55 7.41
CA SER A 63 -8.54 9.10 7.59
C SER A 63 -7.13 8.72 8.01
N VAL A 64 -6.15 9.57 7.75
CA VAL A 64 -4.73 9.31 8.07
C VAL A 64 -4.34 10.09 9.31
N ASP A 65 -3.98 9.35 10.37
CA ASP A 65 -3.35 9.89 11.57
C ASP A 65 -1.83 9.70 11.46
N GLU A 66 -1.13 10.78 11.11
CA GLU A 66 0.32 10.77 10.94
C GLU A 66 1.06 10.57 12.27
N ALA A 67 0.53 11.08 13.37
CA ALA A 67 1.14 10.96 14.69
C ALA A 67 1.05 9.52 15.22
N ALA A 68 -0.12 8.88 15.02
CA ALA A 68 -0.33 7.49 15.40
C ALA A 68 0.22 6.50 14.36
N GLY A 69 0.58 6.95 13.16
CA GLY A 69 1.03 6.08 12.07
C GLY A 69 -0.07 5.13 11.58
N THR A 70 -1.29 5.63 11.40
CA THR A 70 -2.44 4.79 11.07
C THR A 70 -3.32 5.36 9.98
N ILE A 71 -4.12 4.48 9.38
CA ILE A 71 -5.23 4.87 8.52
C ILE A 71 -6.52 4.17 8.95
N THR A 72 -7.59 4.95 9.07
CA THR A 72 -8.95 4.46 9.30
C THR A 72 -9.65 4.21 7.98
N VAL A 73 -10.16 3.00 7.77
CA VAL A 73 -10.88 2.64 6.54
C VAL A 73 -12.25 2.07 6.82
N LEU A 74 -13.18 2.34 5.90
CA LEU A 74 -14.52 1.80 5.91
C LEU A 74 -14.55 0.53 5.04
N GLY A 75 -14.72 -0.62 5.68
CA GLY A 75 -14.78 -1.92 5.02
C GLY A 75 -16.19 -2.31 4.56
N LYS A 76 -16.32 -3.54 4.06
CA LYS A 76 -17.62 -4.11 3.65
C LYS A 76 -18.59 -4.14 4.83
N GLY A 77 -19.83 -3.70 4.60
CA GLY A 77 -20.88 -3.67 5.63
C GLY A 77 -20.75 -2.52 6.64
N GLY A 78 -20.02 -1.44 6.30
CA GLY A 78 -19.89 -0.27 7.18
C GLY A 78 -18.93 -0.47 8.37
N LYS A 79 -18.20 -1.58 8.42
CA LYS A 79 -17.24 -1.83 9.50
C LYS A 79 -16.00 -0.95 9.32
N VAL A 80 -15.69 -0.18 10.35
CA VAL A 80 -14.49 0.65 10.43
C VAL A 80 -13.35 -0.21 10.97
N ARG A 81 -12.16 -0.09 10.39
CA ARG A 81 -10.93 -0.68 10.94
C ARG A 81 -9.76 0.27 10.84
N LEU A 82 -8.86 0.14 11.79
CA LEU A 82 -7.61 0.87 11.87
C LEU A 82 -6.48 -0.01 11.33
N ILE A 83 -5.64 0.54 10.47
CA ILE A 83 -4.54 -0.20 9.84
C ILE A 83 -3.23 0.58 10.06
N PRO A 84 -2.13 -0.07 10.43
CA PRO A 84 -0.82 0.56 10.48
C PRO A 84 -0.37 1.08 9.12
N VAL A 85 0.32 2.23 9.12
CA VAL A 85 0.91 2.86 7.93
C VAL A 85 2.39 3.10 8.19
N GLY A 86 3.24 2.53 7.36
CA GLY A 86 4.68 2.68 7.48
C GLY A 86 5.15 4.10 7.20
N ARG A 87 6.25 4.46 7.83
CA ARG A 87 6.84 5.80 7.78
C ARG A 87 7.07 6.33 6.35
N LEU A 88 7.49 5.47 5.41
CA LEU A 88 7.72 5.88 4.02
C LEU A 88 6.41 6.21 3.30
N ALA A 89 5.33 5.51 3.61
CA ALA A 89 4.01 5.83 3.09
C ALA A 89 3.48 7.14 3.69
N LEU A 90 3.66 7.37 5.00
CA LEU A 90 3.32 8.64 5.64
C LEU A 90 4.09 9.81 5.02
N SER A 91 5.41 9.66 4.80
CA SER A 91 6.23 10.67 4.12
C SER A 91 5.75 10.96 2.70
N ALA A 92 5.35 9.93 1.94
CA ALA A 92 4.81 10.12 0.61
C ALA A 92 3.43 10.79 0.62
N ILE A 93 2.59 10.50 1.62
CA ILE A 93 1.30 11.15 1.82
C ILE A 93 1.49 12.61 2.20
N ALA A 94 2.42 12.94 3.09
CA ALA A 94 2.74 14.31 3.44
C ALA A 94 3.19 15.12 2.21
N ALA A 95 4.15 14.59 1.43
CA ALA A 95 4.58 15.22 0.19
C ALA A 95 3.44 15.41 -0.83
N TRP A 96 2.49 14.47 -0.87
CA TRP A 96 1.30 14.63 -1.69
C TRP A 96 0.37 15.72 -1.15
N ARG A 97 0.15 15.81 0.16
CA ARG A 97 -0.69 16.85 0.79
C ARG A 97 -0.16 18.24 0.47
N ASP A 98 1.15 18.47 0.60
CA ASP A 98 1.79 19.75 0.28
C ASP A 98 1.48 20.15 -1.16
N VAL A 99 1.73 19.26 -2.13
CA VAL A 99 1.45 19.53 -3.55
C VAL A 99 -0.06 19.69 -3.82
N ARG A 100 -0.91 18.89 -3.14
CA ARG A 100 -2.37 18.96 -3.28
C ARG A 100 -2.91 20.32 -2.84
N ASP A 101 -2.37 20.86 -1.76
CA ASP A 101 -2.82 22.14 -1.20
C ASP A 101 -2.34 23.34 -2.04
N ASP A 102 -1.24 23.20 -2.75
CA ASP A 102 -0.72 24.18 -3.71
C ASP A 102 -1.39 24.13 -5.10
N LEU A 103 -2.25 23.14 -5.37
CA LEU A 103 -2.96 23.08 -6.64
C LEU A 103 -3.91 24.30 -6.80
N PRO A 104 -4.08 24.82 -8.03
CA PRO A 104 -5.01 25.91 -8.30
C PRO A 104 -6.41 25.64 -7.75
N VAL A 105 -7.07 26.67 -7.21
CA VAL A 105 -8.40 26.57 -6.59
C VAL A 105 -9.43 25.87 -7.49
N SER A 106 -9.36 26.06 -8.80
CA SER A 106 -10.20 25.39 -9.79
C SER A 106 -10.09 23.86 -9.79
N ARG A 107 -8.98 23.32 -9.27
CA ARG A 107 -8.75 21.87 -9.15
C ARG A 107 -9.03 21.30 -7.76
N ARG A 108 -9.19 22.17 -6.73
CA ARG A 108 -9.40 21.76 -5.33
C ARG A 108 -10.85 21.57 -4.92
N VAL A 109 -11.78 22.12 -5.66
CA VAL A 109 -13.09 22.51 -5.10
C VAL A 109 -14.14 21.40 -5.04
N ALA A 110 -14.01 20.32 -5.80
CA ALA A 110 -15.13 19.37 -5.92
C ALA A 110 -15.25 18.35 -4.80
N ASP A 111 -14.10 17.91 -4.18
CA ASP A 111 -14.11 17.03 -3.02
C ASP A 111 -12.94 17.40 -2.09
N ALA A 112 -13.16 18.42 -1.27
CA ALA A 112 -12.12 18.96 -0.38
C ALA A 112 -11.60 17.94 0.63
N ASN A 113 -12.42 16.98 1.02
CA ASN A 113 -12.05 15.97 2.03
C ASN A 113 -11.32 14.76 1.44
N ALA A 114 -11.41 14.51 0.12
CA ALA A 114 -10.76 13.35 -0.49
C ALA A 114 -9.25 13.39 -0.31
N LEU A 115 -8.64 12.30 0.18
CA LEU A 115 -7.19 12.19 0.28
C LEU A 115 -6.55 12.28 -1.12
N PHE A 116 -7.08 11.54 -2.08
CA PHE A 116 -6.57 11.53 -3.46
C PHE A 116 -7.58 12.13 -4.43
N ILE A 117 -7.15 13.11 -5.18
CA ILE A 117 -7.97 13.81 -6.17
C ILE A 117 -7.48 13.61 -7.60
N SER A 118 -8.42 13.70 -8.53
CA SER A 118 -8.17 13.69 -9.97
C SER A 118 -7.69 15.07 -10.45
N GLU A 119 -7.33 15.16 -11.73
CA GLU A 119 -6.95 16.41 -12.38
C GLU A 119 -8.07 17.48 -12.33
N ARG A 120 -9.32 17.04 -12.21
CA ARG A 120 -10.50 17.94 -12.13
C ARG A 120 -10.88 18.30 -10.69
N GLY A 121 -10.06 17.96 -9.69
CA GLY A 121 -10.34 18.23 -8.28
C GLY A 121 -11.39 17.33 -7.62
N HIS A 122 -11.95 16.34 -8.34
CA HIS A 122 -12.85 15.34 -7.77
C HIS A 122 -12.06 14.20 -7.13
N ARG A 123 -12.66 13.50 -6.20
CA ARG A 123 -12.13 12.23 -5.67
C ARG A 123 -11.67 11.34 -6.82
N ILE A 124 -10.48 10.75 -6.70
CA ILE A 124 -9.94 9.87 -7.73
C ILE A 124 -10.85 8.65 -7.93
N SER A 125 -11.09 8.28 -9.17
CA SER A 125 -11.93 7.11 -9.47
C SER A 125 -11.11 5.81 -9.47
N VAL A 126 -11.79 4.69 -9.25
CA VAL A 126 -11.23 3.33 -9.38
C VAL A 126 -10.54 3.15 -10.74
N ALA A 127 -11.18 3.63 -11.82
CA ALA A 127 -10.62 3.54 -13.18
C ALA A 127 -9.34 4.38 -13.32
N SER A 128 -9.32 5.59 -12.74
CA SER A 128 -8.13 6.44 -12.75
C SER A 128 -6.97 5.80 -12.00
N VAL A 129 -7.19 5.25 -10.81
CA VAL A 129 -6.13 4.53 -10.07
C VAL A 129 -5.59 3.37 -10.89
N ALA A 130 -6.46 2.54 -11.47
CA ALA A 130 -6.03 1.42 -12.31
C ALA A 130 -5.20 1.86 -13.54
N ALA A 131 -5.59 2.97 -14.18
CA ALA A 131 -4.83 3.56 -15.30
C ALA A 131 -3.45 4.07 -14.85
N ARG A 132 -3.37 4.73 -13.69
CA ARG A 132 -2.10 5.22 -13.12
C ARG A 132 -1.16 4.08 -12.74
N LEU A 133 -1.67 3.00 -12.15
CA LEU A 133 -0.86 1.79 -11.89
C LEU A 133 -0.30 1.18 -13.17
N LYS A 134 -1.09 1.11 -14.24
CA LYS A 134 -0.60 0.66 -15.55
C LYS A 134 0.50 1.58 -16.11
N HIS A 135 0.35 2.89 -15.94
CA HIS A 135 1.38 3.86 -16.32
C HIS A 135 2.69 3.60 -15.59
N TRP A 136 2.66 3.41 -14.28
CA TRP A 136 3.84 3.09 -13.46
C TRP A 136 4.46 1.74 -13.85
N ALA A 137 3.64 0.72 -14.10
CA ALA A 137 4.11 -0.58 -14.58
C ALA A 137 4.89 -0.45 -15.89
N LYS A 138 4.38 0.35 -16.84
CA LYS A 138 5.05 0.62 -18.11
C LYS A 138 6.38 1.36 -17.90
N LYS A 139 6.40 2.39 -17.05
CA LYS A 139 7.60 3.17 -16.72
C LYS A 139 8.73 2.30 -16.14
N GLN A 140 8.36 1.23 -15.42
CA GLN A 140 9.28 0.29 -14.78
C GLN A 140 9.54 -1.00 -15.56
N GLY A 141 9.01 -1.14 -16.76
CA GLY A 141 9.18 -2.36 -17.55
C GLY A 141 8.48 -3.60 -16.96
N LEU A 142 7.57 -3.41 -15.99
CA LEU A 142 6.84 -4.51 -15.34
C LEU A 142 5.68 -5.08 -16.18
N GLY A 143 5.47 -4.54 -17.39
CA GLY A 143 4.37 -4.93 -18.27
C GLY A 143 2.99 -4.63 -17.67
N HIS A 144 2.03 -5.55 -17.87
CA HIS A 144 0.65 -5.36 -17.39
C HIS A 144 0.40 -5.93 -15.98
N ARG A 145 1.44 -6.25 -15.23
CA ARG A 145 1.30 -7.01 -13.97
C ARG A 145 0.87 -6.15 -12.79
N LEU A 146 1.18 -4.84 -12.77
CA LEU A 146 0.88 -3.98 -11.63
C LEU A 146 -0.62 -3.65 -11.57
N HIS A 147 -1.28 -4.11 -10.52
CA HIS A 147 -2.69 -3.84 -10.23
C HIS A 147 -2.93 -3.90 -8.70
N PRO A 148 -4.04 -3.32 -8.20
CA PRO A 148 -4.26 -3.20 -6.75
C PRO A 148 -4.21 -4.53 -5.99
N HIS A 149 -4.76 -5.60 -6.57
CA HIS A 149 -4.73 -6.93 -5.93
C HIS A 149 -3.32 -7.49 -5.80
N LEU A 150 -2.44 -7.21 -6.78
CA LEU A 150 -1.05 -7.64 -6.71
C LEU A 150 -0.32 -6.93 -5.56
N LEU A 151 -0.48 -5.61 -5.43
CA LEU A 151 0.14 -4.83 -4.35
C LEU A 151 -0.31 -5.33 -2.97
N ARG A 152 -1.63 -5.55 -2.81
CA ARG A 152 -2.19 -6.10 -1.59
C ARG A 152 -1.70 -7.54 -1.32
N HIS A 153 -1.55 -8.36 -2.36
CA HIS A 153 -1.06 -9.73 -2.21
C HIS A 153 0.42 -9.75 -1.84
N SER A 154 1.24 -8.88 -2.46
CA SER A 154 2.65 -8.71 -2.07
C SER A 154 2.78 -8.23 -0.62
N PHE A 155 1.96 -7.26 -0.18
CA PHE A 155 1.89 -6.87 1.23
C PHE A 155 1.62 -8.08 2.14
N ALA A 156 0.56 -8.83 1.84
CA ALA A 156 0.16 -9.98 2.67
C ALA A 156 1.27 -11.04 2.77
N SER A 157 1.90 -11.37 1.64
CA SER A 157 2.98 -12.37 1.59
C SER A 157 4.21 -11.90 2.34
N HIS A 158 4.67 -10.68 2.11
CA HIS A 158 5.89 -10.17 2.73
C HIS A 158 5.74 -10.01 4.26
N VAL A 159 4.57 -9.54 4.74
CA VAL A 159 4.32 -9.48 6.18
C VAL A 159 4.21 -10.87 6.78
N LEU A 160 3.53 -11.81 6.10
CA LEU A 160 3.41 -13.18 6.58
C LEU A 160 4.76 -13.91 6.63
N GLU A 161 5.56 -13.80 5.57
CA GLU A 161 6.91 -14.40 5.50
C GLU A 161 7.83 -13.86 6.60
N SER A 162 7.70 -12.58 6.94
CA SER A 162 8.55 -11.94 7.94
C SER A 162 8.06 -12.13 9.37
N SER A 163 6.74 -12.20 9.60
CA SER A 163 6.15 -12.31 10.96
C SER A 163 5.82 -13.73 11.36
N GLY A 164 5.47 -14.58 10.40
CA GLY A 164 4.85 -15.89 10.68
C GLY A 164 3.43 -15.82 11.24
N ASP A 165 2.86 -14.63 11.46
CA ASP A 165 1.56 -14.42 12.09
C ASP A 165 0.44 -14.25 11.04
N LEU A 166 -0.11 -15.38 10.58
CA LEU A 166 -1.21 -15.39 9.62
C LEU A 166 -2.45 -14.65 10.15
N ARG A 167 -2.71 -14.73 11.45
CA ARG A 167 -3.86 -14.09 12.06
C ARG A 167 -3.75 -12.57 12.02
N ALA A 168 -2.60 -12.02 12.39
CA ALA A 168 -2.36 -10.57 12.29
C ALA A 168 -2.51 -10.08 10.83
N VAL A 169 -1.97 -10.81 9.86
CA VAL A 169 -2.12 -10.48 8.43
C VAL A 169 -3.59 -10.50 8.01
N GLN A 170 -4.37 -11.51 8.41
CA GLN A 170 -5.81 -11.59 8.10
C GLN A 170 -6.59 -10.44 8.73
N GLU A 171 -6.27 -10.06 9.96
CA GLU A 171 -6.86 -8.92 10.66
C GLU A 171 -6.54 -7.60 9.94
N MET A 172 -5.28 -7.33 9.59
CA MET A 172 -4.88 -6.15 8.80
C MET A 172 -5.62 -6.08 7.46
N LEU A 173 -5.81 -7.21 6.81
CA LEU A 173 -6.53 -7.30 5.54
C LEU A 173 -8.05 -7.19 5.69
N GLY A 174 -8.61 -7.36 6.89
CA GLY A 174 -10.04 -7.33 7.13
C GLY A 174 -10.76 -8.48 6.43
N HIS A 175 -10.31 -9.71 6.65
CA HIS A 175 -11.00 -10.92 6.21
C HIS A 175 -12.22 -11.16 7.09
N ALA A 176 -13.41 -11.21 6.49
CA ALA A 176 -14.71 -11.21 7.18
C ALA A 176 -15.07 -12.51 7.89
N ASP A 177 -14.35 -13.60 7.68
CA ASP A 177 -14.72 -14.94 8.15
C ASP A 177 -14.26 -15.28 9.59
N ILE A 178 -13.54 -14.39 10.25
CA ILE A 178 -13.32 -14.53 11.68
C ILE A 178 -14.51 -13.85 12.35
N SER A 179 -15.52 -14.65 12.66
CA SER A 179 -16.77 -14.27 13.31
C SER A 179 -16.51 -13.35 14.49
N THR A 180 -17.34 -12.35 14.57
CA THR A 180 -17.59 -11.37 15.62
C THR A 180 -17.19 -9.96 15.25
N THR A 181 -18.09 -9.09 15.52
CA THR A 181 -17.94 -7.64 15.69
C THR A 181 -16.89 -7.41 16.80
N GLN A 182 -15.62 -7.67 16.52
CA GLN A 182 -14.56 -7.26 17.42
C GLN A 182 -14.44 -5.75 17.26
N ILE A 183 -14.92 -5.04 18.26
CA ILE A 183 -14.46 -3.68 18.56
C ILE A 183 -12.95 -3.85 18.78
N TYR A 184 -12.12 -3.38 17.82
CA TYR A 184 -10.67 -3.39 18.01
C TYR A 184 -10.36 -2.63 19.28
N THR A 185 -9.91 -3.36 20.29
CA THR A 185 -9.43 -2.72 21.52
C THR A 185 -8.07 -2.08 21.22
N HIS A 186 -7.69 -1.10 22.02
CA HIS A 186 -6.36 -0.47 21.93
C HIS A 186 -5.22 -1.51 22.01
N LEU A 187 -5.42 -2.60 22.75
CA LEU A 187 -4.46 -3.71 22.89
C LEU A 187 -4.33 -4.53 21.62
N ASP A 188 -5.44 -4.81 20.91
CA ASP A 188 -5.40 -5.54 19.64
C ASP A 188 -4.63 -4.75 18.58
N PHE A 189 -4.83 -3.42 18.56
CA PHE A 189 -4.09 -2.56 17.62
C PHE A 189 -2.60 -2.49 17.96
N GLN A 190 -2.20 -2.39 19.24
CA GLN A 190 -0.79 -2.39 19.64
C GLN A 190 -0.08 -3.65 19.16
N ARG A 191 -0.69 -4.82 19.34
CA ARG A 191 -0.16 -6.08 18.82
C ARG A 191 0.00 -6.05 17.29
N LEU A 192 -1.00 -5.56 16.56
CA LEU A 192 -0.91 -5.46 15.09
C LEU A 192 0.20 -4.51 14.65
N ALA A 193 0.38 -3.39 15.34
CA ALA A 193 1.44 -2.43 15.09
C ALA A 193 2.84 -3.04 15.35
N GLU A 194 3.00 -3.79 16.44
CA GLU A 194 4.25 -4.49 16.75
C GLU A 194 4.62 -5.53 15.68
N VAL A 195 3.65 -6.34 15.25
CA VAL A 195 3.84 -7.30 14.16
C VAL A 195 4.21 -6.56 12.86
N TYR A 196 3.52 -5.48 12.56
CA TYR A 196 3.78 -4.65 11.39
C TYR A 196 5.20 -4.07 11.42
N ASP A 197 5.59 -3.42 12.52
CA ASP A 197 6.88 -2.75 12.67
C ASP A 197 8.05 -3.73 12.61
N SER A 198 7.87 -4.93 13.14
CA SER A 198 8.90 -5.98 13.10
C SER A 198 9.04 -6.64 11.73
N ALA A 199 7.95 -6.78 10.99
CA ALA A 199 7.87 -7.60 9.80
C ALA A 199 7.88 -6.81 8.48
N HIS A 200 7.20 -5.66 8.42
CA HIS A 200 7.00 -4.97 7.14
C HIS A 200 8.27 -4.24 6.67
N PRO A 201 8.74 -4.46 5.42
CA PRO A 201 9.99 -3.86 4.92
C PRO A 201 10.01 -2.33 4.94
N ARG A 202 8.83 -1.67 4.86
CA ARG A 202 8.70 -0.21 4.84
C ARG A 202 8.52 0.42 6.23
N ALA A 203 8.33 -0.38 7.28
CA ALA A 203 8.27 0.07 8.66
C ALA A 203 9.66 0.15 9.30
N ARG A 204 10.56 -0.77 8.95
CA ARG A 204 11.90 -0.86 9.54
C ARG A 204 12.72 0.40 9.31
N LYS A 205 13.37 0.90 10.38
CA LYS A 205 14.46 1.88 10.25
C LYS A 205 15.60 1.20 9.49
N GLN A 206 16.07 1.82 8.40
CA GLN A 206 17.36 1.39 7.83
C GLN A 206 18.41 1.53 8.93
N SER A 207 18.96 0.41 9.39
CA SER A 207 20.16 0.45 10.19
C SER A 207 21.26 1.02 9.31
N SER A 208 21.69 2.24 9.59
CA SER A 208 22.90 2.80 9.00
C SER A 208 24.04 1.84 9.29
N LYS A 209 24.53 1.15 8.26
CA LYS A 209 25.82 0.43 8.38
C LYS A 209 26.85 1.46 8.84
N PRO A 210 27.61 1.19 9.91
CA PRO A 210 28.70 2.07 10.29
C PRO A 210 29.68 2.14 9.13
N ILE A 211 29.97 3.35 8.67
CA ILE A 211 31.02 3.64 7.72
C ILE A 211 32.32 3.24 8.44
N THR A 212 32.90 2.13 8.05
CA THR A 212 34.24 1.73 8.49
C THR A 212 35.19 2.66 7.79
N THR A 213 35.55 3.77 8.45
CA THR A 213 36.70 4.59 8.06
C THR A 213 37.95 3.77 8.27
N GLY A 214 38.43 3.14 7.18
CA GLY A 214 39.74 2.59 7.11
C GLY A 214 40.79 3.69 7.30
N ARG A 215 41.37 3.73 8.47
CA ARG A 215 42.55 4.53 8.76
C ARG A 215 43.73 3.73 8.20
N SER A 216 44.21 4.12 7.04
CA SER A 216 45.55 3.74 6.58
C SER A 216 46.53 4.47 7.45
N VAL A 217 47.28 3.72 8.23
CA VAL A 217 48.52 4.18 8.90
C VAL A 217 49.62 3.73 7.98
N ASP A 218 50.22 4.65 7.26
CA ASP A 218 51.53 4.48 6.63
C ASP A 218 52.57 4.80 7.69
N ASP A 219 53.48 3.86 7.89
CA ASP A 219 54.83 4.06 8.30
C ASP A 219 55.74 3.65 7.16
#